data_58084902f8a1aa988df860037583bd3f
#
_entry.id   58084902f8a1aa988df860037583bd3f
#
_cell.length_a   1.000
_cell.length_b   1.000
_cell.length_c   1.000
_cell.angle_alpha   90.00
_cell.angle_beta   90.00
_cell.angle_gamma   90.00
#
_symmetry.space_group_name_H-M   'P 1'
#
loop_
_entity.id
_entity.type
_entity.pdbx_description
1 polymer ?
#
loop_
_entity_poly.entity_id
_entity_poly.type
_entity_poly.pdbx_seq_one_letter_code
_entity_poly.pdbx_strand_id
1 'polypeptide(L)'
;MVQGKFKVLDSDIHIIEPPDLWPRYIDPAFRDRAPIGLTEDEGDLRLAYNGKGWGRVAIDADRSRRRQGRNYALNQERWRPYAERGWTSKVQLEAMDIEGIDVAVVYPSRGLFALTIPDMDPPLAAAMARAYNDWLHDFCQENPERSEERRVGKECRSRWSPYH
;
A
#
# COMPACT_ATOMS: atom_id res chain seq x y z
N MET A 1 26.40 17.07 3.32
CA MET A 1 25.22 17.05 2.44
C MET A 1 24.46 18.33 2.66
N VAL A 2 24.18 19.09 1.62
CA VAL A 2 23.48 20.39 1.72
C VAL A 2 21.99 20.11 1.91
N GLN A 3 21.61 19.71 3.10
CA GLN A 3 20.22 19.64 3.53
C GLN A 3 19.85 20.97 4.19
N GLY A 4 19.34 21.91 3.46
CA GLY A 4 18.96 23.18 4.08
C GLY A 4 18.15 24.13 3.24
N LYS A 5 17.89 23.81 1.97
CA LYS A 5 17.22 24.74 1.06
C LYS A 5 16.02 24.22 0.31
N PHE A 6 15.85 22.90 0.20
CA PHE A 6 14.78 22.32 -0.63
C PHE A 6 14.11 21.17 0.12
N LYS A 7 12.78 21.10 0.05
CA LYS A 7 12.02 19.92 0.47
C LYS A 7 12.17 18.83 -0.59
N VAL A 8 12.38 17.60 -0.14
CA VAL A 8 12.42 16.39 -0.98
C VAL A 8 11.03 15.78 -0.99
N LEU A 9 10.42 15.75 -2.17
CA LEU A 9 9.14 15.09 -2.41
C LEU A 9 9.39 13.79 -3.18
N ASP A 10 9.00 12.66 -2.61
CA ASP A 10 8.88 11.40 -3.35
C ASP A 10 7.46 11.24 -3.85
N SER A 11 7.29 11.16 -5.16
CA SER A 11 5.99 11.13 -5.82
C SER A 11 5.46 9.73 -6.10
N ASP A 12 6.15 8.66 -5.66
CA ASP A 12 5.79 7.28 -6.00
C ASP A 12 6.25 6.26 -4.92
N ILE A 13 5.82 6.48 -3.68
CA ILE A 13 6.07 5.54 -2.59
C ILE A 13 4.94 4.52 -2.51
N HIS A 14 5.26 3.25 -2.68
CA HIS A 14 4.36 2.14 -2.44
C HIS A 14 4.42 1.67 -0.99
N ILE A 15 3.28 1.71 -0.30
CA ILE A 15 3.15 1.21 1.08
C ILE A 15 2.64 -0.23 1.09
N ILE A 16 3.06 -1.01 2.10
CA ILE A 16 2.59 -2.38 2.28
C ILE A 16 1.43 -2.38 3.26
N GLU A 17 0.24 -2.62 2.75
CA GLU A 17 -0.98 -2.65 3.55
C GLU A 17 -1.00 -3.86 4.48
N PRO A 18 -1.59 -3.73 5.69
CA PRO A 18 -1.75 -4.84 6.60
C PRO A 18 -2.65 -5.93 5.99
N PRO A 19 -2.41 -7.21 6.28
CA PRO A 19 -3.15 -8.31 5.67
C PRO A 19 -4.65 -8.29 6.00
N ASP A 20 -5.03 -7.71 7.12
CA ASP A 20 -6.40 -7.61 7.63
C ASP A 20 -7.09 -6.27 7.30
N LEU A 21 -6.54 -5.46 6.38
CA LEU A 21 -7.08 -4.15 6.04
C LEU A 21 -8.58 -4.22 5.73
N TRP A 22 -8.96 -5.05 4.75
CA TRP A 22 -10.36 -5.11 4.31
C TRP A 22 -11.30 -5.64 5.39
N PRO A 23 -11.05 -6.76 6.08
CA PRO A 23 -11.91 -7.19 7.20
C PRO A 23 -12.11 -6.13 8.28
N ARG A 24 -11.12 -5.26 8.49
CA ARG A 24 -11.19 -4.20 9.52
C ARG A 24 -12.00 -2.99 9.09
N TYR A 25 -11.84 -2.55 7.84
CA TYR A 25 -12.37 -1.28 7.36
C TYR A 25 -13.62 -1.39 6.49
N ILE A 26 -13.92 -2.60 5.98
CA ILE A 26 -15.06 -2.79 5.09
C ILE A 26 -16.38 -2.70 5.85
N ASP A 27 -17.43 -2.24 5.17
CA ASP A 27 -18.78 -2.29 5.67
C ASP A 27 -19.12 -3.70 6.19
N PRO A 28 -19.67 -3.84 7.41
CA PRO A 28 -20.02 -5.14 8.01
C PRO A 28 -20.82 -6.07 7.10
N ALA A 29 -21.67 -5.53 6.23
CA ALA A 29 -22.45 -6.31 5.27
C ALA A 29 -21.60 -7.10 4.25
N PHE A 30 -20.33 -6.73 4.06
CA PHE A 30 -19.41 -7.37 3.13
C PHE A 30 -18.25 -8.10 3.82
N ARG A 31 -18.18 -8.07 5.15
CA ARG A 31 -17.01 -8.56 5.90
C ARG A 31 -16.67 -10.02 5.61
N ASP A 32 -17.67 -10.88 5.54
CA ASP A 32 -17.47 -12.31 5.29
C ASP A 32 -16.98 -12.61 3.87
N ARG A 33 -17.07 -11.64 2.98
CA ARG A 33 -16.64 -11.72 1.58
C ARG A 33 -15.34 -10.92 1.33
N ALA A 34 -14.85 -10.23 2.33
CA ALA A 34 -13.67 -9.39 2.20
C ALA A 34 -12.42 -10.24 1.92
N PRO A 35 -11.55 -9.82 0.99
CA PRO A 35 -10.29 -10.50 0.81
C PRO A 35 -9.35 -10.28 1.99
N ILE A 36 -8.46 -11.25 2.22
CA ILE A 36 -7.43 -11.20 3.26
C ILE A 36 -6.06 -11.25 2.58
N GLY A 37 -5.14 -10.42 3.04
CA GLY A 37 -3.75 -10.45 2.58
C GLY A 37 -3.05 -11.74 2.97
N LEU A 38 -2.38 -12.38 2.02
CA LEU A 38 -1.53 -13.53 2.29
C LEU A 38 -0.16 -13.06 2.82
N THR A 39 0.41 -13.86 3.71
CA THR A 39 1.70 -13.59 4.38
C THR A 39 2.59 -14.83 4.40
N GLU A 40 2.34 -15.78 3.48
CA GLU A 40 3.07 -17.03 3.41
C GLU A 40 4.54 -16.84 3.01
N ASP A 41 4.77 -15.84 2.15
CA ASP A 41 6.09 -15.48 1.68
C ASP A 41 6.46 -14.06 2.11
N GLU A 42 7.74 -13.80 2.34
CA GLU A 42 8.24 -12.46 2.62
C GLU A 42 7.91 -11.50 1.45
N GLY A 43 7.25 -10.39 1.77
CA GLY A 43 6.81 -9.40 0.78
C GLY A 43 5.64 -9.88 -0.09
N ASP A 44 4.87 -10.85 0.37
CA ASP A 44 3.68 -11.34 -0.33
C ASP A 44 2.64 -10.24 -0.49
N LEU A 45 2.30 -9.92 -1.72
CA LEU A 45 1.27 -8.93 -2.08
C LEU A 45 -0.04 -9.59 -2.55
N ARG A 46 -0.15 -10.91 -2.42
CA ARG A 46 -1.38 -11.61 -2.79
C ARG A 46 -2.50 -11.40 -1.80
N LEU A 47 -3.70 -11.60 -2.30
CA LEU A 47 -4.95 -11.62 -1.55
C LEU A 47 -5.62 -12.97 -1.69
N ALA A 48 -6.11 -13.54 -0.60
CA ALA A 48 -7.03 -14.66 -0.64
C ALA A 48 -8.45 -14.15 -0.87
N TYR A 49 -9.08 -14.61 -1.93
CA TYR A 49 -10.48 -14.31 -2.26
C TYR A 49 -11.13 -15.51 -2.94
N ASN A 50 -12.27 -15.95 -2.42
CA ASN A 50 -13.00 -17.14 -2.91
C ASN A 50 -12.10 -18.40 -3.04
N GLY A 51 -11.26 -18.65 -2.03
CA GLY A 51 -10.36 -19.81 -1.98
C GLY A 51 -9.19 -19.78 -2.96
N LYS A 52 -8.93 -18.64 -3.59
CA LYS A 52 -7.82 -18.45 -4.55
C LYS A 52 -6.94 -17.30 -4.11
N GLY A 53 -5.64 -17.40 -4.44
CA GLY A 53 -4.70 -16.30 -4.29
C GLY A 53 -4.71 -15.39 -5.53
N TRP A 54 -4.81 -14.09 -5.32
CA TRP A 54 -4.81 -13.05 -6.36
C TRP A 54 -3.70 -12.05 -6.12
N GLY A 55 -3.01 -11.65 -7.17
CA GLY A 55 -1.95 -10.65 -7.09
C GLY A 55 -0.56 -11.24 -7.32
N ARG A 56 0.44 -10.56 -6.80
CA ARG A 56 1.84 -10.91 -7.02
C ARG A 56 2.41 -11.65 -5.82
N VAL A 57 3.00 -12.81 -6.04
CA VAL A 57 3.96 -13.39 -5.10
C VAL A 57 5.22 -12.54 -5.15
N ALA A 58 5.82 -12.28 -4.00
CA ALA A 58 7.20 -11.81 -3.99
C ALA A 58 8.02 -12.83 -4.78
N ILE A 59 8.58 -12.38 -5.84
CA ILE A 59 9.23 -13.19 -6.84
C ILE A 59 10.39 -13.94 -6.17
N ASP A 60 10.50 -15.23 -6.51
CA ASP A 60 11.70 -16.05 -6.39
C ASP A 60 12.93 -15.17 -6.15
N ALA A 61 13.57 -15.36 -5.01
CA ALA A 61 14.68 -14.53 -4.53
C ALA A 61 15.77 -14.32 -5.60
N ASP A 62 15.95 -15.27 -6.53
CA ASP A 62 16.91 -15.17 -7.63
C ASP A 62 16.44 -14.20 -8.73
N ARG A 63 15.15 -14.15 -9.05
CA ARG A 63 14.60 -13.17 -10.00
C ARG A 63 14.58 -11.76 -9.42
N SER A 64 14.28 -11.66 -8.14
CA SER A 64 14.30 -10.39 -7.41
C SER A 64 15.71 -9.82 -7.33
N ARG A 65 16.71 -10.64 -6.99
CA ARG A 65 18.13 -10.25 -6.95
C ARG A 65 18.65 -9.74 -8.29
N ARG A 66 18.25 -10.36 -9.40
CA ARG A 66 18.65 -9.92 -10.74
C ARG A 66 18.04 -8.59 -11.16
N ARG A 67 16.83 -8.28 -10.69
CA ARG A 67 16.14 -7.02 -11.01
C ARG A 67 16.53 -5.86 -10.12
N GLN A 68 16.88 -6.11 -8.86
CA GLN A 68 17.11 -5.08 -7.86
C GLN A 68 18.60 -4.75 -7.62
N GLY A 69 19.49 -5.37 -8.37
CA GLY A 69 20.92 -5.05 -8.35
C GLY A 69 21.68 -5.59 -7.14
N ARG A 70 22.96 -5.19 -7.04
CA ARG A 70 23.91 -5.73 -6.05
C ARG A 70 23.54 -5.43 -4.60
N ASN A 71 22.76 -4.38 -4.34
CA ASN A 71 22.46 -3.91 -3.00
C ASN A 71 21.16 -4.48 -2.44
N TYR A 72 20.48 -5.38 -3.16
CA TYR A 72 19.20 -5.92 -2.70
C TYR A 72 19.30 -6.57 -1.31
N ALA A 73 20.25 -7.46 -1.11
CA ALA A 73 20.43 -8.14 0.17
C ALA A 73 20.75 -7.17 1.32
N LEU A 74 21.60 -6.16 1.04
CA LEU A 74 21.93 -5.11 2.01
C LEU A 74 20.71 -4.26 2.36
N ASN A 75 19.88 -3.94 1.37
CA ASN A 75 18.65 -3.20 1.60
C ASN A 75 17.65 -4.02 2.41
N GLN A 76 17.49 -5.32 2.13
CA GLN A 76 16.64 -6.20 2.92
C GLN A 76 17.11 -6.29 4.37
N GLU A 77 18.41 -6.42 4.60
CA GLU A 77 18.97 -6.42 5.95
C GLU A 77 18.75 -5.09 6.67
N ARG A 78 18.99 -3.97 5.98
CA ARG A 78 18.76 -2.62 6.51
C ARG A 78 17.33 -2.40 6.95
N TRP A 79 16.36 -2.86 6.15
CA TRP A 79 14.94 -2.58 6.38
C TRP A 79 14.22 -3.66 7.21
N ARG A 80 14.87 -4.78 7.50
CA ARG A 80 14.29 -5.87 8.30
C ARG A 80 13.71 -5.40 9.63
N PRO A 81 14.39 -4.59 10.48
CA PRO A 81 13.84 -4.15 11.76
C PRO A 81 12.54 -3.31 11.61
N TYR A 82 12.35 -2.67 10.47
CA TYR A 82 11.14 -1.90 10.15
C TYR A 82 10.03 -2.84 9.66
N ALA A 83 10.34 -3.80 8.82
CA ALA A 83 9.41 -4.81 8.35
C ALA A 83 8.86 -5.66 9.50
N GLU A 84 9.69 -6.05 10.46
CA GLU A 84 9.29 -6.79 11.66
C GLU A 84 8.34 -6.01 12.58
N ARG A 85 8.40 -4.69 12.57
CA ARG A 85 7.47 -3.80 13.29
C ARG A 85 6.16 -3.59 12.52
N GLY A 86 6.03 -4.15 11.32
CA GLY A 86 4.99 -3.85 10.36
C GLY A 86 5.14 -2.42 9.81
N TRP A 87 4.83 -2.21 8.56
CA TRP A 87 4.91 -0.90 7.91
C TRP A 87 3.73 0.01 8.32
N THR A 88 3.66 0.34 9.62
CA THR A 88 2.72 1.35 10.12
C THR A 88 3.10 2.74 9.63
N SER A 89 2.18 3.70 9.70
CA SER A 89 2.45 5.11 9.38
C SER A 89 3.67 5.66 10.11
N LYS A 90 3.80 5.36 11.40
CA LYS A 90 4.94 5.76 12.22
C LYS A 90 6.26 5.17 11.72
N VAL A 91 6.27 3.88 11.41
CA VAL A 91 7.46 3.20 10.86
C VAL A 91 7.82 3.77 9.47
N GLN A 92 6.82 4.07 8.66
CA GLN A 92 7.04 4.72 7.36
C GLN A 92 7.67 6.10 7.49
N LEU A 93 7.21 6.92 8.44
CA LEU A 93 7.81 8.23 8.72
C LEU A 93 9.27 8.13 9.19
N GLU A 94 9.58 7.16 10.05
CA GLU A 94 10.97 6.88 10.47
C GLU A 94 11.85 6.50 9.26
N ALA A 95 11.34 5.68 8.35
CA ALA A 95 12.06 5.31 7.13
C ALA A 95 12.27 6.52 6.21
N MET A 96 11.28 7.39 6.06
CA MET A 96 11.40 8.63 5.29
C MET A 96 12.47 9.55 5.89
N ASP A 97 12.56 9.66 7.23
CA ASP A 97 13.60 10.45 7.91
C ASP A 97 15.01 9.94 7.59
N ILE A 98 15.19 8.61 7.54
CA ILE A 98 16.49 7.98 7.21
C ILE A 98 16.87 8.24 5.76
N GLU A 99 15.91 8.20 4.85
CA GLU A 99 16.13 8.45 3.41
C GLU A 99 16.18 9.95 3.08
N GLY A 100 15.81 10.82 4.02
CA GLY A 100 15.80 12.28 3.83
C GLY A 100 14.64 12.74 2.94
N ILE A 101 13.52 12.05 3.00
CA ILE A 101 12.29 12.38 2.27
C ILE A 101 11.39 13.22 3.19
N ASP A 102 11.06 14.42 2.77
CA ASP A 102 10.21 15.33 3.55
C ASP A 102 8.72 15.04 3.36
N VAL A 103 8.30 14.75 2.13
CA VAL A 103 6.91 14.48 1.77
C VAL A 103 6.84 13.29 0.83
N ALA A 104 5.86 12.41 1.02
CA ALA A 104 5.61 11.25 0.19
C ALA A 104 4.18 11.22 -0.36
N VAL A 105 4.05 10.98 -1.66
CA VAL A 105 2.78 10.57 -2.25
C VAL A 105 2.70 9.05 -2.18
N VAL A 106 1.74 8.54 -1.39
CA VAL A 106 1.65 7.10 -1.10
C VAL A 106 0.67 6.37 -2.01
N TYR A 107 1.12 5.24 -2.53
CA TYR A 107 0.40 4.38 -3.46
C TYR A 107 0.17 2.99 -2.89
N PRO A 108 -0.90 2.31 -3.35
CA PRO A 108 -1.17 0.94 -2.91
C PRO A 108 -0.15 -0.05 -3.47
N SER A 109 0.16 -1.09 -2.70
CA SER A 109 0.87 -2.29 -3.16
C SER A 109 -0.10 -3.46 -3.34
N ARG A 110 -0.66 -3.97 -2.27
CA ARG A 110 -1.69 -5.02 -2.27
C ARG A 110 -2.99 -4.52 -2.91
N GLY A 111 -3.36 -3.29 -2.59
CA GLY A 111 -4.55 -2.62 -3.12
C GLY A 111 -4.56 -2.49 -4.63
N LEU A 112 -3.42 -2.45 -5.30
CA LEU A 112 -3.34 -2.48 -6.77
C LEU A 112 -4.00 -3.72 -7.37
N PHE A 113 -3.94 -4.86 -6.68
CA PHE A 113 -4.48 -6.12 -7.17
C PHE A 113 -5.91 -6.38 -6.71
N ALA A 114 -6.34 -5.76 -5.62
CA ALA A 114 -7.64 -5.99 -5.01
C ALA A 114 -8.81 -5.70 -5.96
N LEU A 115 -8.73 -4.59 -6.69
CA LEU A 115 -9.78 -4.18 -7.63
C LEU A 115 -9.61 -4.75 -9.04
N THR A 116 -8.57 -5.54 -9.27
CA THR A 116 -8.34 -6.24 -10.56
C THR A 116 -8.79 -7.69 -10.54
N ILE A 117 -9.35 -8.16 -9.42
CA ILE A 117 -9.90 -9.51 -9.30
C ILE A 117 -11.07 -9.66 -10.27
N PRO A 118 -11.00 -10.60 -11.23
CA PRO A 118 -12.04 -10.80 -12.21
C PRO A 118 -13.39 -11.16 -11.57
N ASP A 119 -14.48 -10.76 -12.21
CA ASP A 119 -15.85 -11.09 -11.83
C ASP A 119 -16.22 -10.72 -10.38
N MET A 120 -15.54 -9.73 -9.80
CA MET A 120 -15.90 -9.22 -8.49
C MET A 120 -17.24 -8.50 -8.56
N ASP A 121 -18.11 -8.82 -7.60
CA ASP A 121 -19.38 -8.14 -7.42
C ASP A 121 -19.18 -6.60 -7.28
N PRO A 122 -19.80 -5.78 -8.14
CA PRO A 122 -19.58 -4.32 -8.12
C PRO A 122 -19.87 -3.64 -6.77
N PRO A 123 -20.92 -3.99 -6.01
CA PRO A 123 -21.10 -3.49 -4.65
C PRO A 123 -19.94 -3.82 -3.71
N LEU A 124 -19.40 -5.06 -3.78
CA LEU A 124 -18.24 -5.46 -3.00
C LEU A 124 -16.98 -4.67 -3.41
N ALA A 125 -16.71 -4.53 -4.70
CA ALA A 125 -15.59 -3.74 -5.20
C ALA A 125 -15.64 -2.29 -4.72
N ALA A 126 -16.83 -1.68 -4.75
CA ALA A 126 -17.05 -0.33 -4.23
C ALA A 126 -16.85 -0.25 -2.71
N ALA A 127 -17.28 -1.26 -1.95
CA ALA A 127 -17.05 -1.33 -0.51
C ALA A 127 -15.56 -1.49 -0.18
N MET A 128 -14.85 -2.31 -0.95
CA MET A 128 -13.40 -2.48 -0.81
C MET A 128 -12.61 -1.20 -1.10
N ALA A 129 -13.00 -0.47 -2.15
CA ALA A 129 -12.36 0.81 -2.46
C ALA A 129 -12.59 1.86 -1.35
N ARG A 130 -13.78 1.90 -0.76
CA ARG A 130 -14.04 2.76 0.41
C ARG A 130 -13.19 2.36 1.61
N ALA A 131 -13.18 1.07 1.95
CA ALA A 131 -12.40 0.53 3.06
C ALA A 131 -10.91 0.86 2.92
N TYR A 132 -10.37 0.72 1.70
CA TYR A 132 -9.00 1.10 1.40
C TYR A 132 -8.76 2.60 1.62
N ASN A 133 -9.65 3.45 1.11
CA ASN A 133 -9.52 4.90 1.26
C ASN A 133 -9.61 5.34 2.73
N ASP A 134 -10.48 4.73 3.51
CA ASP A 134 -10.63 5.03 4.93
C ASP A 134 -9.38 4.60 5.71
N TRP A 135 -8.84 3.42 5.43
CA TRP A 135 -7.56 3.00 5.99
C TRP A 135 -6.41 3.93 5.59
N LEU A 136 -6.32 4.30 4.32
CA LEU A 136 -5.24 5.18 3.82
C LEU A 136 -5.32 6.57 4.46
N HIS A 137 -6.54 7.07 4.64
CA HIS A 137 -6.76 8.31 5.37
C HIS A 137 -6.21 8.22 6.79
N ASP A 138 -6.58 7.18 7.56
CA ASP A 138 -6.07 6.97 8.91
C ASP A 138 -4.55 6.82 8.94
N PHE A 139 -3.99 6.11 7.95
CA PHE A 139 -2.55 5.94 7.81
C PHE A 139 -1.82 7.29 7.65
N CYS A 140 -2.35 8.20 6.83
CA CYS A 140 -1.74 9.51 6.58
C CYS A 140 -1.98 10.52 7.71
N GLN A 141 -2.98 10.30 8.56
CA GLN A 141 -3.29 11.20 9.68
C GLN A 141 -2.23 11.23 10.79
N GLU A 142 -1.31 10.28 10.83
CA GLU A 142 -0.18 10.32 11.77
C GLU A 142 0.68 11.59 11.56
N ASN A 143 0.87 11.99 10.29
CA ASN A 143 1.50 13.26 9.95
C ASN A 143 1.03 13.75 8.57
N PRO A 144 -0.08 14.50 8.51
CA PRO A 144 -0.69 14.93 7.26
C PRO A 144 0.15 15.93 6.45
N GLU A 145 1.14 16.55 7.08
CA GLU A 145 2.07 17.47 6.38
C GLU A 145 3.15 16.71 5.58
N ARG A 146 3.35 15.42 5.89
CA ARG A 146 4.40 14.59 5.28
C ARG A 146 3.86 13.47 4.38
N SER A 147 2.57 13.23 4.38
CA SER A 147 1.95 12.16 3.60
C SER A 147 0.77 12.69 2.81
N GLU A 148 0.81 12.50 1.49
CA GLU A 148 -0.32 12.78 0.61
C GLU A 148 -0.97 11.47 0.16
N GLU A 149 -2.24 11.31 0.44
CA GLU A 149 -3.00 10.11 0.10
C GLU A 149 -3.45 10.10 -1.37
N ARG A 150 -3.22 8.98 -2.05
CA ARG A 150 -3.78 8.72 -3.39
C ARG A 150 -4.98 7.78 -3.25
N ARG A 151 -6.18 8.34 -3.26
CA ARG A 151 -7.43 7.61 -3.04
C ARG A 151 -7.81 6.74 -4.22
N VAL A 152 -8.27 5.52 -3.94
CA VAL A 152 -8.74 4.59 -4.96
C VAL A 152 -10.23 4.85 -5.25
N GLY A 153 -10.57 5.03 -6.52
CA GLY A 153 -11.95 5.05 -7.00
C GLY A 153 -12.74 6.36 -6.81
N LYS A 154 -12.34 7.28 -5.93
CA LYS A 154 -13.05 8.55 -5.75
C LYS A 154 -12.69 9.62 -6.78
N GLU A 155 -11.46 9.68 -7.21
CA GLU A 155 -10.98 10.75 -8.09
C GLU A 155 -11.41 10.60 -9.54
N CYS A 156 -11.74 9.38 -9.99
CA CYS A 156 -12.29 9.17 -11.33
C CYS A 156 -13.67 9.82 -11.52
N ARG A 157 -14.42 10.04 -10.44
CA ARG A 157 -15.76 10.67 -10.54
C ARG A 157 -15.72 12.19 -10.54
N SER A 158 -14.75 12.82 -9.85
CA SER A 158 -14.71 14.28 -9.74
C SER A 158 -14.06 14.97 -10.94
N ARG A 159 -13.15 14.30 -11.65
CA ARG A 159 -12.49 14.86 -12.86
C ARG A 159 -13.29 14.71 -14.15
N TRP A 160 -14.31 13.86 -14.17
CA TRP A 160 -15.13 13.60 -15.36
C TRP A 160 -16.55 14.18 -15.23
N SER A 161 -16.80 15.01 -14.23
CA SER A 161 -18.04 15.80 -14.21
C SER A 161 -17.90 16.93 -15.24
N PRO A 162 -18.70 16.96 -16.32
CA PRO A 162 -18.68 18.05 -17.28
C PRO A 162 -19.28 19.36 -16.75
N TYR A 163 -19.56 19.42 -15.43
CA TYR A 163 -20.20 20.55 -14.75
C TYR A 163 -19.33 21.05 -13.60
N HIS A 164 -18.15 21.55 -13.91
CA HIS A 164 -17.39 22.49 -13.10
C HIS A 164 -16.96 23.64 -13.99
#